data_b42156ef3e59639160e671aca01aabc2
#
_entry.id   b42156ef3e59639160e671aca01aabc2
#
_cell.length_a   1.000
_cell.length_b   1.000
_cell.length_c   1.000
_cell.angle_alpha   90.00
_cell.angle_beta   90.00
_cell.angle_gamma   90.00
#
_symmetry.space_group_name_H-M   'P 1'
#
loop_
_entity.id
_entity.type
_entity.pdbx_description
1 polymer ?
#
loop_
_entity_poly.entity_id
_entity_poly.type
_entity_poly.pdbx_seq_one_letter_code
_entity_poly.pdbx_strand_id
1 'polypeptide(L)'
;MKRLSLATAVAVLSLAAPALAESPFWPVQPKNGPVATELRGAWKSRGYGWIVQFGPDGAQLFHTAGGACYPDPRREPDPDGVLALWRAEGPGVVSLTGDAEGTRYTFDRLPNLPTDCISAAGWTPDRIVAFAADTFAELYPRSAERKLDWPARKAKALAQVGPSATEDQLWLALAGLLAGLDDPHVELHGIAQGAKRDLEPGESPTLLRVRAADPAGEERAWLQAYREGILTSLLQGKGRQAANNRIFWGRVDDVGYLNILTMGAFARNAAPDDPRPLDAVLDEAFAAFAGAKAVVVDVSNNRGGYDTISRRIAARFTAQPRVAYAKVPVGAKGPQQTIRVEPSGAVGFTGPVYVVTSDITVSAGETFTLMMKALSNVTQVGATTRGAFSDQLPKPLPNGWTLALPAELYRSADGQEMEGRGLAPEIPLVVFPEADLSEGHAKAIADLITKIREGAVGTAAR
;
A
#
# COMPACT_ATOMS: atom_id res chain seq x y z
N MET A 1 54.31 -38.45 30.45
CA MET A 1 54.39 -37.94 29.05
C MET A 1 52.99 -37.59 28.63
N LYS A 2 52.55 -36.33 28.76
CA LYS A 2 51.24 -35.83 28.34
C LYS A 2 51.40 -35.19 26.97
N ARG A 3 50.68 -35.74 25.96
CA ARG A 3 50.63 -35.16 24.61
C ARG A 3 49.58 -34.02 24.61
N LEU A 4 50.03 -32.81 24.33
CA LEU A 4 49.14 -31.68 23.99
C LEU A 4 48.78 -31.78 22.52
N SER A 5 47.48 -31.83 22.23
CA SER A 5 46.94 -31.68 20.88
C SER A 5 46.58 -30.21 20.65
N LEU A 6 47.27 -29.56 19.71
CA LEU A 6 46.92 -28.24 19.19
C LEU A 6 45.77 -28.39 18.20
N ALA A 7 44.62 -27.82 18.48
CA ALA A 7 43.55 -27.67 17.51
C ALA A 7 43.70 -26.34 16.79
N THR A 8 43.99 -26.38 15.52
CA THR A 8 44.06 -25.20 14.66
C THR A 8 42.66 -24.85 14.18
N ALA A 9 42.10 -23.74 14.68
CA ALA A 9 40.86 -23.18 14.20
C ALA A 9 41.09 -22.43 12.86
N VAL A 10 40.55 -22.96 11.78
CA VAL A 10 40.53 -22.26 10.47
C VAL A 10 39.32 -21.30 10.47
N ALA A 11 39.59 -20.02 10.57
CA ALA A 11 38.56 -18.98 10.38
C ALA A 11 38.26 -18.87 8.88
N VAL A 12 37.10 -19.33 8.47
CA VAL A 12 36.56 -19.07 7.12
C VAL A 12 36.05 -17.65 7.07
N LEU A 13 36.84 -16.72 6.54
CA LEU A 13 36.36 -15.39 6.15
C LEU A 13 35.45 -15.58 4.91
N SER A 14 34.15 -15.50 5.10
CA SER A 14 33.21 -15.31 4.01
C SER A 14 33.35 -13.89 3.49
N LEU A 15 34.09 -13.71 2.39
CA LEU A 15 34.06 -12.49 1.60
C LEU A 15 32.65 -12.37 0.99
N ALA A 16 31.82 -11.49 1.55
CA ALA A 16 30.60 -11.07 0.88
C ALA A 16 31.02 -10.40 -0.44
N ALA A 17 30.62 -11.00 -1.55
CA ALA A 17 30.81 -10.38 -2.87
C ALA A 17 30.10 -9.00 -2.84
N PRO A 18 30.73 -7.94 -3.37
CA PRO A 18 30.07 -6.65 -3.49
C PRO A 18 28.80 -6.85 -4.33
N ALA A 19 27.65 -6.41 -3.81
CA ALA A 19 26.44 -6.36 -4.60
C ALA A 19 26.74 -5.52 -5.84
N LEU A 20 26.61 -6.12 -7.02
CA LEU A 20 26.71 -5.38 -8.27
C LEU A 20 25.65 -4.27 -8.20
N ALA A 21 26.08 -3.04 -8.44
CA ALA A 21 25.15 -1.91 -8.50
C ALA A 21 24.08 -2.24 -9.54
N GLU A 22 22.80 -2.15 -9.15
CA GLU A 22 21.70 -2.37 -10.08
C GLU A 22 21.83 -1.39 -11.25
N SER A 23 21.57 -1.87 -12.48
CA SER A 23 21.54 -1.00 -13.65
C SER A 23 20.48 0.10 -13.47
N PRO A 24 20.75 1.34 -13.89
CA PRO A 24 19.78 2.42 -13.74
C PRO A 24 18.50 2.16 -14.55
N PHE A 25 17.41 2.79 -14.12
CA PHE A 25 16.20 2.87 -14.91
C PHE A 25 16.32 3.97 -15.98
N TRP A 26 15.77 3.71 -17.16
CA TRP A 26 15.74 4.62 -18.31
C TRP A 26 14.30 5.01 -18.65
N PRO A 27 14.03 6.19 -19.20
CA PRO A 27 12.70 6.52 -19.71
C PRO A 27 12.27 5.52 -20.80
N VAL A 28 11.03 5.02 -20.70
CA VAL A 28 10.41 4.20 -21.75
C VAL A 28 10.35 4.98 -23.06
N GLN A 29 9.94 6.24 -22.96
CA GLN A 29 9.93 7.19 -24.06
C GLN A 29 10.63 8.47 -23.62
N PRO A 30 11.83 8.78 -24.16
CA PRO A 30 12.48 10.07 -23.93
C PRO A 30 11.59 11.24 -24.39
N LYS A 31 11.72 12.39 -23.75
CA LYS A 31 10.98 13.60 -24.14
C LYS A 31 11.20 13.91 -25.64
N ASN A 32 10.11 13.93 -26.42
CA ASN A 32 10.12 14.13 -27.87
C ASN A 32 10.88 13.05 -28.69
N GLY A 33 11.09 11.86 -28.11
CA GLY A 33 11.72 10.71 -28.78
C GLY A 33 10.77 9.54 -28.97
N PRO A 34 11.15 8.55 -29.77
CA PRO A 34 10.41 7.29 -29.90
C PRO A 34 10.59 6.43 -28.64
N VAL A 35 9.71 5.44 -28.49
CA VAL A 35 9.89 4.36 -27.49
C VAL A 35 11.22 3.64 -27.74
N ALA A 36 11.93 3.30 -26.67
CA ALA A 36 13.20 2.56 -26.72
C ALA A 36 13.06 1.31 -27.60
N THR A 37 14.01 1.12 -28.52
CA THR A 37 13.93 0.05 -29.54
C THR A 37 13.89 -1.34 -28.91
N GLU A 38 14.55 -1.51 -27.78
CA GLU A 38 14.63 -2.75 -27.01
C GLU A 38 13.27 -3.18 -26.45
N LEU A 39 12.40 -2.21 -26.16
CA LEU A 39 11.06 -2.46 -25.66
C LEU A 39 10.06 -2.81 -26.75
N ARG A 40 10.28 -2.47 -28.02
CA ARG A 40 9.31 -2.68 -29.09
C ARG A 40 8.87 -4.14 -29.18
N GLY A 41 7.55 -4.34 -29.24
CA GLY A 41 6.90 -5.65 -29.25
C GLY A 41 5.99 -5.88 -28.05
N ALA A 42 5.58 -7.13 -27.85
CA ALA A 42 4.63 -7.51 -26.81
C ALA A 42 5.34 -8.05 -25.56
N TRP A 43 4.83 -7.70 -24.40
CA TRP A 43 5.39 -8.08 -23.10
C TRP A 43 4.27 -8.43 -22.12
N LYS A 44 4.44 -9.55 -21.39
CA LYS A 44 3.45 -10.00 -20.39
C LYS A 44 4.01 -9.84 -18.98
N SER A 45 3.26 -9.22 -18.10
CA SER A 45 3.63 -9.08 -16.69
C SER A 45 3.68 -10.42 -15.97
N ARG A 46 4.61 -10.55 -15.04
CA ARG A 46 4.64 -11.65 -14.06
C ARG A 46 3.71 -11.27 -12.91
N GLY A 47 2.54 -11.88 -12.85
CA GLY A 47 1.43 -11.41 -12.04
C GLY A 47 0.73 -10.22 -12.73
N TYR A 48 -0.16 -9.54 -12.05
CA TYR A 48 -0.93 -8.35 -12.47
C TYR A 48 -1.88 -8.54 -13.67
N GLY A 49 -1.77 -9.61 -14.47
CA GLY A 49 -2.64 -9.86 -15.63
C GLY A 49 -2.60 -8.71 -16.64
N TRP A 50 -1.41 -8.25 -17.01
CA TRP A 50 -1.18 -7.23 -18.04
C TRP A 50 -0.40 -7.78 -19.22
N ILE A 51 -0.70 -7.27 -20.41
CA ILE A 51 0.14 -7.34 -21.59
C ILE A 51 0.33 -5.90 -22.09
N VAL A 52 1.56 -5.53 -22.43
CA VAL A 52 1.89 -4.23 -23.01
C VAL A 52 2.45 -4.45 -24.40
N GLN A 53 1.87 -3.78 -25.39
CA GLN A 53 2.39 -3.71 -26.76
C GLN A 53 3.07 -2.35 -26.95
N PHE A 54 4.40 -2.34 -27.09
CA PHE A 54 5.15 -1.15 -27.42
C PHE A 54 5.29 -1.00 -28.93
N GLY A 55 4.78 0.09 -29.48
CA GLY A 55 5.06 0.59 -30.81
C GLY A 55 6.18 1.64 -30.81
N PRO A 56 6.49 2.25 -31.97
CA PRO A 56 7.47 3.34 -32.05
C PRO A 56 7.02 4.61 -31.32
N ASP A 57 5.71 4.87 -31.30
CA ASP A 57 5.14 6.15 -30.87
C ASP A 57 4.44 6.06 -29.50
N GLY A 58 4.43 4.88 -28.86
CA GLY A 58 3.78 4.70 -27.55
C GLY A 58 3.54 3.24 -27.20
N ALA A 59 2.75 3.06 -26.15
CA ALA A 59 2.36 1.77 -25.59
C ALA A 59 0.84 1.59 -25.62
N GLN A 60 0.40 0.33 -25.73
CA GLN A 60 -0.99 -0.06 -25.51
C GLN A 60 -1.04 -1.14 -24.44
N LEU A 61 -1.83 -0.89 -23.40
CA LEU A 61 -2.05 -1.81 -22.30
C LEU A 61 -3.26 -2.72 -22.59
N PHE A 62 -3.13 -3.98 -22.21
CA PHE A 62 -4.20 -4.98 -22.28
C PHE A 62 -4.34 -5.65 -20.92
N HIS A 63 -5.56 -6.03 -20.56
CA HIS A 63 -5.88 -6.84 -19.39
C HIS A 63 -6.12 -8.30 -19.81
N THR A 64 -5.59 -9.24 -19.04
CA THR A 64 -5.74 -10.67 -19.33
C THR A 64 -5.98 -11.49 -18.07
N ALA A 65 -6.93 -12.43 -18.13
CA ALA A 65 -7.22 -13.44 -17.13
C ALA A 65 -8.02 -14.59 -17.77
N GLY A 66 -7.84 -15.83 -17.32
CA GLY A 66 -8.59 -17.00 -17.81
C GLY A 66 -8.43 -17.26 -19.31
N GLY A 67 -7.34 -16.82 -19.91
CA GLY A 67 -7.13 -16.89 -21.37
C GLY A 67 -7.85 -15.80 -22.17
N ALA A 68 -8.71 -14.98 -21.56
CA ALA A 68 -9.31 -13.82 -22.19
C ALA A 68 -8.38 -12.60 -22.15
N CYS A 69 -8.51 -11.70 -23.11
CA CYS A 69 -7.72 -10.48 -23.22
C CYS A 69 -8.52 -9.36 -23.88
N TYR A 70 -8.36 -8.11 -23.42
CA TYR A 70 -8.94 -6.92 -24.05
C TYR A 70 -8.02 -5.70 -23.84
N PRO A 71 -8.03 -4.72 -24.75
CA PRO A 71 -7.31 -3.48 -24.59
C PRO A 71 -7.91 -2.67 -23.44
N ASP A 72 -7.05 -1.98 -22.67
CA ASP A 72 -7.51 -1.07 -21.62
C ASP A 72 -8.53 -0.08 -22.21
N PRO A 73 -9.72 0.05 -21.61
CA PRO A 73 -10.77 0.93 -22.15
C PRO A 73 -10.48 2.42 -21.90
N ARG A 74 -9.53 2.75 -21.03
CA ARG A 74 -9.09 4.13 -20.79
C ARG A 74 -8.29 4.63 -21.99
N ARG A 75 -8.36 5.93 -22.24
CA ARG A 75 -7.71 6.54 -23.43
C ARG A 75 -6.25 6.88 -23.21
N GLU A 76 -5.81 6.92 -21.96
CA GLU A 76 -4.44 7.26 -21.59
C GLU A 76 -3.51 6.07 -21.87
N PRO A 77 -2.32 6.30 -22.46
CA PRO A 77 -1.37 5.23 -22.76
C PRO A 77 -0.82 4.50 -21.53
N ASP A 78 -0.75 5.20 -20.40
CA ASP A 78 -0.23 4.71 -19.12
C ASP A 78 -1.09 5.24 -17.96
N PRO A 79 -2.36 4.81 -17.87
CA PRO A 79 -3.30 5.38 -16.89
C PRO A 79 -2.97 5.04 -15.44
N ASP A 80 -2.14 4.02 -15.22
CA ASP A 80 -1.69 3.60 -13.89
C ASP A 80 -0.27 4.09 -13.56
N GLY A 81 0.37 4.84 -14.48
CA GLY A 81 1.70 5.41 -14.29
C GLY A 81 2.82 4.37 -14.17
N VAL A 82 2.64 3.16 -14.71
CA VAL A 82 3.60 2.05 -14.55
C VAL A 82 4.61 1.94 -15.68
N LEU A 83 4.42 2.68 -16.77
CA LEU A 83 5.20 2.56 -18.00
C LEU A 83 6.19 3.73 -18.21
N ALA A 84 6.52 4.50 -17.17
CA ALA A 84 7.38 5.67 -17.30
C ALA A 84 8.86 5.33 -17.48
N LEU A 85 9.34 4.35 -16.72
CA LEU A 85 10.74 3.94 -16.67
C LEU A 85 10.87 2.44 -16.90
N TRP A 86 12.02 2.03 -17.47
CA TRP A 86 12.34 0.63 -17.72
C TRP A 86 13.78 0.30 -17.43
N ARG A 87 14.03 -1.00 -17.18
CA ARG A 87 15.35 -1.59 -17.02
C ARG A 87 15.37 -3.01 -17.59
N ALA A 88 16.44 -3.37 -18.29
CA ALA A 88 16.65 -4.76 -18.69
C ALA A 88 17.10 -5.61 -17.49
N GLU A 89 16.43 -6.74 -17.27
CA GLU A 89 16.76 -7.70 -16.21
C GLU A 89 17.49 -8.94 -16.75
N GLY A 90 17.50 -9.11 -18.07
CA GLY A 90 18.13 -10.21 -18.78
C GLY A 90 17.52 -10.42 -20.17
N PRO A 91 17.96 -11.44 -20.91
CA PRO A 91 17.42 -11.72 -22.25
C PRO A 91 15.90 -11.94 -22.21
N GLY A 92 15.13 -11.06 -22.87
CA GLY A 92 13.67 -11.15 -22.92
C GLY A 92 12.96 -10.85 -21.61
N VAL A 93 13.59 -10.20 -20.63
CA VAL A 93 13.01 -9.80 -19.35
C VAL A 93 13.31 -8.33 -19.09
N VAL A 94 12.26 -7.57 -18.73
CA VAL A 94 12.38 -6.15 -18.35
C VAL A 94 11.60 -5.88 -17.07
N SER A 95 12.05 -4.89 -16.31
CA SER A 95 11.25 -4.24 -15.27
C SER A 95 10.76 -2.90 -15.77
N LEU A 96 9.50 -2.60 -15.50
CA LEU A 96 8.85 -1.31 -15.70
C LEU A 96 8.45 -0.72 -14.36
N THR A 97 8.43 0.60 -14.25
CA THR A 97 7.99 1.32 -13.04
C THR A 97 7.60 2.75 -13.40
N GLY A 98 6.71 3.34 -12.61
CA GLY A 98 6.39 4.77 -12.69
C GLY A 98 7.45 5.66 -12.05
N ASP A 99 8.12 5.14 -11.01
CA ASP A 99 9.15 5.80 -10.22
C ASP A 99 10.28 4.82 -9.91
N ALA A 100 11.53 5.26 -10.01
CA ALA A 100 12.71 4.43 -9.71
C ALA A 100 12.71 3.84 -8.29
N GLU A 101 12.04 4.49 -7.36
CA GLU A 101 11.84 4.04 -5.98
C GLU A 101 10.53 3.28 -5.75
N GLY A 102 9.62 3.24 -6.71
CA GLY A 102 8.30 2.63 -6.64
C GLY A 102 8.28 1.12 -6.84
N THR A 103 7.08 0.61 -7.09
CA THR A 103 6.85 -0.79 -7.41
C THR A 103 7.45 -1.13 -8.76
N ARG A 104 8.16 -2.26 -8.82
CA ARG A 104 8.80 -2.78 -10.03
C ARG A 104 7.95 -3.90 -10.61
N TYR A 105 7.49 -3.72 -11.82
CA TYR A 105 6.68 -4.67 -12.56
C TYR A 105 7.56 -5.43 -13.55
N THR A 106 7.77 -6.73 -13.34
CA THR A 106 8.58 -7.56 -14.23
C THR A 106 7.75 -8.11 -15.38
N PHE A 107 8.29 -8.02 -16.60
CA PHE A 107 7.63 -8.48 -17.81
C PHE A 107 8.53 -9.43 -18.58
N ASP A 108 7.92 -10.47 -19.14
CA ASP A 108 8.54 -11.40 -20.09
C ASP A 108 8.13 -11.06 -21.52
N ARG A 109 9.08 -11.14 -22.45
CA ARG A 109 8.82 -10.88 -23.86
C ARG A 109 7.92 -11.97 -24.48
N LEU A 110 6.90 -11.55 -25.18
CA LEU A 110 6.07 -12.44 -26.00
C LEU A 110 6.57 -12.45 -27.45
N PRO A 111 6.44 -13.59 -28.18
CA PRO A 111 6.72 -13.62 -29.60
C PRO A 111 5.82 -12.68 -30.40
N ASN A 112 4.54 -12.63 -30.05
CA ASN A 112 3.52 -11.77 -30.64
C ASN A 112 2.45 -11.42 -29.60
N LEU A 113 1.68 -10.35 -29.86
CA LEU A 113 0.47 -10.08 -29.12
C LEU A 113 -0.54 -11.24 -29.40
N PRO A 114 -1.17 -11.83 -28.37
CA PRO A 114 -2.21 -12.83 -28.54
C PRO A 114 -3.37 -12.32 -29.43
N THR A 115 -3.88 -13.18 -30.30
CA THR A 115 -4.92 -12.81 -31.29
C THR A 115 -6.20 -12.30 -30.61
N ASP A 116 -6.54 -12.84 -29.45
CA ASP A 116 -7.73 -12.46 -28.67
C ASP A 116 -7.62 -11.03 -28.08
N CYS A 117 -6.38 -10.51 -27.94
CA CYS A 117 -6.14 -9.14 -27.51
C CYS A 117 -6.46 -8.08 -28.56
N ILE A 118 -6.57 -8.45 -29.82
CA ILE A 118 -6.79 -7.50 -30.95
C ILE A 118 -8.27 -7.14 -31.09
N SER A 119 -9.17 -8.02 -30.67
CA SER A 119 -10.61 -7.83 -30.80
C SER A 119 -11.24 -7.38 -29.47
N ALA A 120 -11.61 -6.11 -29.40
CA ALA A 120 -12.45 -5.58 -28.31
C ALA A 120 -13.96 -5.84 -28.53
N ALA A 121 -14.36 -6.45 -29.66
CA ALA A 121 -15.76 -6.64 -29.99
C ALA A 121 -16.40 -7.79 -29.21
N GLY A 122 -17.61 -7.57 -28.68
CA GLY A 122 -18.47 -8.61 -28.15
C GLY A 122 -18.24 -9.01 -26.69
N TRP A 123 -17.82 -8.07 -25.83
CA TRP A 123 -17.83 -8.27 -24.39
C TRP A 123 -19.26 -8.18 -23.85
N THR A 124 -19.83 -9.34 -23.57
CA THR A 124 -21.15 -9.51 -22.97
C THR A 124 -21.06 -9.58 -21.44
N PRO A 125 -22.15 -9.31 -20.68
CA PRO A 125 -22.15 -9.34 -19.23
C PRO A 125 -21.61 -10.64 -18.62
N ASP A 126 -21.95 -11.80 -19.16
CA ASP A 126 -21.43 -13.10 -18.73
C ASP A 126 -19.92 -13.24 -18.95
N ARG A 127 -19.37 -12.72 -20.05
CA ARG A 127 -17.92 -12.67 -20.28
C ARG A 127 -17.20 -11.76 -19.30
N ILE A 128 -17.81 -10.62 -18.93
CA ILE A 128 -17.27 -9.71 -17.91
C ILE A 128 -17.21 -10.41 -16.55
N VAL A 129 -18.28 -11.11 -16.15
CA VAL A 129 -18.30 -11.88 -14.89
C VAL A 129 -17.26 -13.01 -14.92
N ALA A 130 -17.14 -13.72 -16.05
CA ALA A 130 -16.12 -14.77 -16.19
C ALA A 130 -14.70 -14.21 -16.02
N PHE A 131 -14.40 -13.10 -16.69
CA PHE A 131 -13.11 -12.43 -16.59
C PHE A 131 -12.81 -11.93 -15.16
N ALA A 132 -13.77 -11.33 -14.48
CA ALA A 132 -13.63 -10.88 -13.10
C ALA A 132 -13.31 -12.07 -12.18
N ALA A 133 -14.04 -13.17 -12.29
CA ALA A 133 -13.80 -14.37 -11.49
C ALA A 133 -12.42 -14.98 -11.76
N ASP A 134 -11.99 -15.06 -13.00
CA ASP A 134 -10.66 -15.56 -13.38
C ASP A 134 -9.56 -14.62 -12.90
N THR A 135 -9.77 -13.30 -12.93
CA THR A 135 -8.84 -12.30 -12.36
C THR A 135 -8.60 -12.56 -10.87
N PHE A 136 -9.65 -12.76 -10.09
CA PHE A 136 -9.50 -13.10 -8.67
C PHE A 136 -8.88 -14.47 -8.46
N ALA A 137 -9.24 -15.48 -9.24
CA ALA A 137 -8.67 -16.81 -9.15
C ALA A 137 -7.13 -16.82 -9.37
N GLU A 138 -6.66 -15.99 -10.30
CA GLU A 138 -5.24 -15.90 -10.65
C GLU A 138 -4.42 -14.96 -9.76
N LEU A 139 -5.03 -13.85 -9.28
CA LEU A 139 -4.28 -12.73 -8.73
C LEU A 139 -4.58 -12.43 -7.26
N TYR A 140 -5.69 -12.92 -6.67
CA TYR A 140 -6.04 -12.59 -5.31
C TYR A 140 -5.15 -13.34 -4.29
N PRO A 141 -4.36 -12.63 -3.44
CA PRO A 141 -3.31 -13.26 -2.62
C PRO A 141 -3.84 -14.18 -1.53
N ARG A 142 -5.06 -13.94 -1.02
CA ARG A 142 -5.63 -14.64 0.13
C ARG A 142 -6.56 -15.80 -0.23
N SER A 143 -6.56 -16.24 -1.49
CA SER A 143 -7.45 -17.31 -1.97
C SER A 143 -7.33 -18.60 -1.16
N ALA A 144 -6.10 -19.04 -0.91
CA ALA A 144 -5.84 -20.27 -0.15
C ALA A 144 -6.16 -20.13 1.34
N GLU A 145 -5.74 -19.04 1.99
CA GLU A 145 -5.99 -18.74 3.40
C GLU A 145 -7.50 -18.69 3.71
N ARG A 146 -8.25 -17.99 2.87
CA ARG A 146 -9.71 -17.84 3.00
C ARG A 146 -10.50 -19.04 2.48
N LYS A 147 -9.82 -20.07 1.95
CA LYS A 147 -10.43 -21.26 1.35
C LYS A 147 -11.49 -20.90 0.30
N LEU A 148 -11.16 -19.95 -0.58
CA LEU A 148 -12.08 -19.46 -1.61
C LEU A 148 -12.12 -20.46 -2.78
N ASP A 149 -13.32 -20.93 -3.10
CA ASP A 149 -13.60 -21.73 -4.29
C ASP A 149 -14.03 -20.81 -5.44
N TRP A 150 -13.07 -20.27 -6.18
CA TRP A 150 -13.34 -19.37 -7.31
C TRP A 150 -14.12 -20.05 -8.43
N PRO A 151 -13.86 -21.30 -8.80
CA PRO A 151 -14.72 -22.04 -9.74
C PRO A 151 -16.20 -22.08 -9.32
N ALA A 152 -16.48 -22.40 -8.05
CA ALA A 152 -17.87 -22.41 -7.56
C ALA A 152 -18.49 -21.00 -7.52
N ARG A 153 -17.73 -19.98 -7.10
CA ARG A 153 -18.17 -18.57 -7.12
C ARG A 153 -18.47 -18.11 -8.56
N LYS A 154 -17.59 -18.42 -9.51
CA LYS A 154 -17.78 -18.14 -10.94
C LYS A 154 -19.05 -18.79 -11.47
N ALA A 155 -19.25 -20.09 -11.20
CA ALA A 155 -20.45 -20.82 -11.65
C ALA A 155 -21.73 -20.20 -11.08
N LYS A 156 -21.74 -19.84 -9.78
CA LYS A 156 -22.87 -19.17 -9.12
C LYS A 156 -23.18 -17.81 -9.73
N ALA A 157 -22.15 -16.99 -10.00
CA ALA A 157 -22.32 -15.67 -10.60
C ALA A 157 -22.83 -15.78 -12.06
N LEU A 158 -22.27 -16.69 -12.85
CA LEU A 158 -22.71 -16.95 -14.24
C LEU A 158 -24.13 -17.49 -14.33
N ALA A 159 -24.64 -18.20 -13.32
CA ALA A 159 -26.04 -18.63 -13.28
C ALA A 159 -27.05 -17.45 -13.19
N GLN A 160 -26.57 -16.23 -12.84
CA GLN A 160 -27.42 -15.04 -12.68
C GLN A 160 -27.37 -14.10 -13.89
N VAL A 161 -26.44 -14.30 -14.82
CA VAL A 161 -26.24 -13.43 -15.98
C VAL A 161 -26.11 -14.23 -17.27
N GLY A 162 -26.72 -13.71 -18.32
CA GLY A 162 -26.50 -14.18 -19.68
C GLY A 162 -25.95 -13.05 -20.56
N PRO A 163 -25.75 -13.33 -21.87
CA PRO A 163 -25.19 -12.33 -22.78
C PRO A 163 -26.01 -11.03 -22.90
N SER A 164 -27.31 -11.07 -22.58
CA SER A 164 -28.24 -9.93 -22.64
C SER A 164 -28.66 -9.43 -21.25
N ALA A 165 -27.90 -9.76 -20.19
CA ALA A 165 -28.24 -9.32 -18.84
C ALA A 165 -28.18 -7.78 -18.73
N THR A 166 -29.05 -7.23 -17.88
CA THR A 166 -29.08 -5.79 -17.59
C THR A 166 -27.88 -5.38 -16.73
N GLU A 167 -27.60 -4.07 -16.65
CA GLU A 167 -26.56 -3.52 -15.76
C GLU A 167 -26.81 -3.92 -14.30
N ASP A 168 -28.07 -3.94 -13.84
CA ASP A 168 -28.39 -4.38 -12.48
C ASP A 168 -28.08 -5.85 -12.24
N GLN A 169 -28.40 -6.71 -13.21
CA GLN A 169 -28.06 -8.13 -13.11
C GLN A 169 -26.55 -8.36 -13.11
N LEU A 170 -25.81 -7.62 -13.95
CA LEU A 170 -24.35 -7.65 -13.95
C LEU A 170 -23.77 -7.18 -12.61
N TRP A 171 -24.31 -6.06 -12.07
CA TRP A 171 -23.88 -5.56 -10.76
C TRP A 171 -24.09 -6.58 -9.67
N LEU A 172 -25.28 -7.15 -9.57
CA LEU A 172 -25.61 -8.15 -8.56
C LEU A 172 -24.73 -9.41 -8.65
N ALA A 173 -24.41 -9.85 -9.87
CA ALA A 173 -23.54 -11.01 -10.09
C ALA A 173 -22.10 -10.72 -9.66
N LEU A 174 -21.55 -9.55 -10.01
CA LEU A 174 -20.20 -9.14 -9.56
C LEU A 174 -20.15 -8.90 -8.06
N ALA A 175 -21.14 -8.23 -7.48
CA ALA A 175 -21.25 -8.06 -6.03
C ALA A 175 -21.34 -9.40 -5.29
N GLY A 176 -22.13 -10.35 -5.84
CA GLY A 176 -22.22 -11.72 -5.32
C GLY A 176 -20.91 -12.50 -5.42
N LEU A 177 -20.11 -12.27 -6.48
CA LEU A 177 -18.76 -12.84 -6.63
C LEU A 177 -17.82 -12.38 -5.52
N LEU A 178 -17.92 -11.10 -5.09
CA LEU A 178 -17.06 -10.45 -4.10
C LEU A 178 -17.58 -10.60 -2.66
N ALA A 179 -18.79 -11.10 -2.47
CA ALA A 179 -19.42 -11.19 -1.16
C ALA A 179 -18.55 -11.93 -0.13
N GLY A 180 -18.38 -11.32 1.06
CA GLY A 180 -17.65 -11.90 2.19
C GLY A 180 -16.12 -11.87 2.06
N LEU A 181 -15.57 -11.07 1.16
CA LEU A 181 -14.11 -10.96 1.02
C LEU A 181 -13.45 -10.15 2.16
N ASP A 182 -14.15 -9.29 2.86
CA ASP A 182 -13.59 -8.48 3.96
C ASP A 182 -12.15 -8.01 3.69
N ASP A 183 -11.96 -7.29 2.58
CA ASP A 183 -10.67 -6.82 2.10
C ASP A 183 -10.81 -5.39 1.57
N PRO A 184 -10.15 -4.39 2.20
CA PRO A 184 -10.32 -2.98 1.83
C PRO A 184 -9.71 -2.60 0.48
N HIS A 185 -8.88 -3.47 -0.11
CA HIS A 185 -8.35 -3.28 -1.46
C HIS A 185 -9.18 -3.98 -2.55
N VAL A 186 -10.30 -4.61 -2.16
CA VAL A 186 -11.29 -5.11 -3.11
C VAL A 186 -12.36 -4.05 -3.30
N GLU A 187 -12.52 -3.57 -4.54
CA GLU A 187 -13.48 -2.54 -4.89
C GLU A 187 -14.19 -2.91 -6.20
N LEU A 188 -15.44 -2.50 -6.30
CA LEU A 188 -16.21 -2.50 -7.55
C LEU A 188 -16.93 -1.18 -7.66
N HIS A 189 -16.63 -0.43 -8.72
CA HIS A 189 -17.26 0.85 -9.05
C HIS A 189 -17.96 0.76 -10.40
N GLY A 190 -19.17 1.26 -10.49
CA GLY A 190 -19.92 1.22 -11.73
C GLY A 190 -21.07 2.23 -11.76
N ILE A 191 -21.68 2.34 -12.94
CA ILE A 191 -22.92 3.09 -13.14
C ILE A 191 -23.96 2.10 -13.63
N ALA A 192 -25.04 1.89 -12.87
CA ALA A 192 -26.14 1.07 -13.28
C ALA A 192 -27.43 1.91 -13.29
N GLN A 193 -28.16 1.90 -14.40
CA GLN A 193 -29.34 2.73 -14.63
C GLN A 193 -29.10 4.23 -14.34
N GLY A 194 -27.91 4.74 -14.69
CA GLY A 194 -27.54 6.15 -14.44
C GLY A 194 -27.19 6.48 -13.00
N ALA A 195 -27.25 5.53 -12.07
CA ALA A 195 -26.85 5.71 -10.67
C ALA A 195 -25.44 5.15 -10.42
N LYS A 196 -24.60 5.93 -9.77
CA LYS A 196 -23.29 5.45 -9.28
C LYS A 196 -23.51 4.39 -8.21
N ARG A 197 -22.74 3.31 -8.29
CA ARG A 197 -22.71 2.23 -7.32
C ARG A 197 -21.27 1.93 -6.95
N ASP A 198 -21.04 1.78 -5.66
CA ASP A 198 -19.74 1.45 -5.09
C ASP A 198 -19.89 0.26 -4.13
N LEU A 199 -18.96 -0.68 -4.17
CA LEU A 199 -18.86 -1.81 -3.26
C LEU A 199 -17.41 -1.91 -2.76
N GLU A 200 -17.22 -1.78 -1.46
CA GLU A 200 -15.95 -1.89 -0.74
C GLU A 200 -16.16 -2.85 0.43
N PRO A 201 -15.94 -4.16 0.28
CA PRO A 201 -16.33 -5.16 1.28
C PRO A 201 -15.45 -5.21 2.52
N GLY A 202 -14.40 -4.40 2.60
CA GLY A 202 -13.37 -4.49 3.64
C GLY A 202 -13.26 -3.31 4.58
N GLU A 203 -14.35 -2.69 4.97
CA GLU A 203 -14.33 -1.52 5.84
C GLU A 203 -13.83 -1.84 7.26
N SER A 204 -13.17 -0.88 7.91
CA SER A 204 -12.67 -1.04 9.28
C SER A 204 -13.82 -1.11 10.29
N PRO A 205 -13.75 -2.00 11.30
CA PRO A 205 -14.75 -2.08 12.35
C PRO A 205 -15.00 -0.76 13.08
N THR A 206 -13.95 0.05 13.31
CA THR A 206 -14.09 1.35 13.94
C THR A 206 -14.88 2.33 13.06
N LEU A 207 -14.60 2.38 11.75
CA LEU A 207 -15.33 3.25 10.82
C LEU A 207 -16.80 2.82 10.66
N LEU A 208 -17.07 1.53 10.66
CA LEU A 208 -18.45 1.04 10.68
C LEU A 208 -19.20 1.52 11.93
N ARG A 209 -18.58 1.52 13.12
CA ARG A 209 -19.17 2.06 14.33
C ARG A 209 -19.38 3.58 14.26
N VAL A 210 -18.40 4.32 13.71
CA VAL A 210 -18.50 5.77 13.51
C VAL A 210 -19.70 6.11 12.63
N ARG A 211 -19.83 5.45 11.49
CA ARG A 211 -20.96 5.66 10.57
C ARG A 211 -22.31 5.24 11.18
N ALA A 212 -22.32 4.15 11.94
CA ALA A 212 -23.54 3.72 12.63
C ALA A 212 -24.01 4.69 13.74
N ALA A 213 -23.09 5.46 14.32
CA ALA A 213 -23.40 6.47 15.33
C ALA A 213 -23.87 7.81 14.72
N ASP A 214 -23.61 8.06 13.44
CA ASP A 214 -24.02 9.27 12.72
C ASP A 214 -25.38 9.05 12.03
N PRO A 215 -26.39 9.92 12.23
CA PRO A 215 -27.72 9.78 11.59
C PRO A 215 -27.68 9.81 10.06
N ALA A 216 -26.68 10.47 9.47
CA ALA A 216 -26.46 10.51 8.01
C ALA A 216 -25.59 9.36 7.52
N GLY A 217 -25.03 8.52 8.41
CA GLY A 217 -24.08 7.47 8.07
C GLY A 217 -22.73 8.00 7.58
N GLU A 218 -22.37 9.22 7.95
CA GLU A 218 -21.14 9.90 7.52
C GLU A 218 -20.07 9.92 8.62
N GLU A 219 -18.84 10.25 8.26
CA GLU A 219 -17.71 10.38 9.18
C GLU A 219 -17.30 11.84 9.44
N ARG A 220 -17.97 12.79 8.80
CA ARG A 220 -17.53 14.19 8.77
C ARG A 220 -17.43 14.82 10.15
N ALA A 221 -18.47 14.68 10.96
CA ALA A 221 -18.52 15.24 12.30
C ALA A 221 -17.48 14.59 13.22
N TRP A 222 -17.32 13.28 13.14
CA TRP A 222 -16.32 12.54 13.88
C TRP A 222 -14.90 12.97 13.49
N LEU A 223 -14.60 13.10 12.19
CA LEU A 223 -13.28 13.52 11.72
C LEU A 223 -12.95 14.96 12.14
N GLN A 224 -13.96 15.82 12.22
CA GLN A 224 -13.78 17.17 12.76
C GLN A 224 -13.47 17.13 14.27
N ALA A 225 -14.24 16.40 15.06
CA ALA A 225 -14.01 16.22 16.51
C ALA A 225 -12.62 15.61 16.78
N TYR A 226 -12.22 14.60 16.02
CA TYR A 226 -10.88 14.00 16.08
C TYR A 226 -9.76 15.05 15.90
N ARG A 227 -9.86 15.90 14.87
CA ARG A 227 -8.88 16.98 14.60
C ARG A 227 -8.87 18.05 15.70
N GLU A 228 -10.05 18.46 16.14
CA GLU A 228 -10.21 19.42 17.23
C GLU A 228 -9.63 18.88 18.53
N GLY A 229 -9.88 17.61 18.86
CA GLY A 229 -9.31 16.93 20.03
C GLY A 229 -7.79 16.93 20.03
N ILE A 230 -7.15 16.68 18.87
CA ILE A 230 -5.69 16.78 18.74
C ILE A 230 -5.22 18.20 19.04
N LEU A 231 -5.82 19.21 18.41
CA LEU A 231 -5.31 20.59 18.50
C LEU A 231 -5.61 21.23 19.86
N THR A 232 -6.81 21.04 20.41
CA THR A 232 -7.26 21.72 21.60
C THR A 232 -6.98 20.93 22.87
N SER A 233 -7.34 19.65 22.92
CA SER A 233 -7.24 18.83 24.12
C SER A 233 -5.81 18.28 24.30
N LEU A 234 -5.23 17.67 23.26
CA LEU A 234 -3.90 17.06 23.35
C LEU A 234 -2.78 18.12 23.30
N LEU A 235 -2.80 18.97 22.26
CA LEU A 235 -1.74 19.97 22.03
C LEU A 235 -2.03 21.33 22.67
N GLN A 236 -3.15 21.47 23.40
CA GLN A 236 -3.51 22.66 24.18
C GLN A 236 -3.47 23.98 23.38
N GLY A 237 -3.87 23.95 22.14
CA GLY A 237 -3.84 25.10 21.23
C GLY A 237 -2.44 25.52 20.75
N LYS A 238 -1.38 24.81 21.15
CA LYS A 238 0.02 25.08 20.74
C LYS A 238 0.47 24.27 19.54
N GLY A 239 -0.40 23.37 19.06
CA GLY A 239 -0.11 22.51 17.91
C GLY A 239 -0.17 23.25 16.57
N ARG A 240 0.34 22.57 15.56
CA ARG A 240 0.30 23.01 14.15
C ARG A 240 -0.56 22.05 13.33
N GLN A 241 -1.34 22.60 12.45
CA GLN A 241 -2.06 21.88 11.39
C GLN A 241 -1.47 22.31 10.06
N ALA A 242 -1.00 21.37 9.27
CA ALA A 242 -0.21 21.63 8.08
C ALA A 242 -0.55 20.64 6.94
N ALA A 243 0.14 20.78 5.80
CA ALA A 243 0.08 19.86 4.68
C ALA A 243 -1.37 19.54 4.27
N ASN A 244 -2.15 20.54 3.87
CA ASN A 244 -3.55 20.38 3.46
C ASN A 244 -4.43 19.68 4.53
N ASN A 245 -4.19 19.99 5.81
CA ASN A 245 -4.87 19.38 6.97
C ASN A 245 -4.65 17.86 7.09
N ARG A 246 -3.51 17.35 6.62
CA ARG A 246 -3.15 15.93 6.67
C ARG A 246 -2.15 15.62 7.79
N ILE A 247 -1.45 16.64 8.30
CA ILE A 247 -0.46 16.52 9.35
C ILE A 247 -0.80 17.46 10.51
N PHE A 248 -0.75 16.92 11.73
CA PHE A 248 -0.87 17.66 12.97
C PHE A 248 0.37 17.36 13.83
N TRP A 249 1.01 18.38 14.38
CA TRP A 249 2.20 18.17 15.18
C TRP A 249 2.38 19.22 16.27
N GLY A 250 3.13 18.88 17.31
CA GLY A 250 3.48 19.75 18.39
C GLY A 250 4.26 19.02 19.48
N ARG A 251 4.45 19.68 20.61
CA ARG A 251 5.02 19.06 21.80
C ARG A 251 3.98 19.01 22.91
N VAL A 252 3.99 17.88 23.61
CA VAL A 252 3.33 17.73 24.90
C VAL A 252 4.47 17.54 25.91
N ASP A 253 4.80 18.58 26.63
CA ASP A 253 5.97 18.67 27.52
C ASP A 253 7.29 18.31 26.79
N ASP A 254 7.93 17.22 27.19
CA ASP A 254 9.20 16.73 26.64
C ASP A 254 9.03 15.60 25.59
N VAL A 255 7.79 15.37 25.10
CA VAL A 255 7.49 14.40 24.05
C VAL A 255 7.00 15.12 22.78
N GLY A 256 7.58 14.78 21.64
CA GLY A 256 7.08 15.20 20.32
C GLY A 256 5.85 14.39 19.92
N TYR A 257 4.88 15.01 19.28
CA TYR A 257 3.70 14.36 18.70
C TYR A 257 3.57 14.72 17.22
N LEU A 258 3.42 13.72 16.38
CA LEU A 258 3.24 13.83 14.93
C LEU A 258 2.10 12.92 14.49
N ASN A 259 0.97 13.49 14.10
CA ASN A 259 -0.16 12.74 13.53
C ASN A 259 -0.17 12.87 12.02
N ILE A 260 -0.39 11.77 11.31
CA ILE A 260 -0.38 11.67 9.86
C ILE A 260 -1.64 10.95 9.39
N LEU A 261 -2.58 11.67 8.78
CA LEU A 261 -3.89 11.12 8.35
C LEU A 261 -3.83 10.35 7.02
N THR A 262 -2.81 10.62 6.20
CA THR A 262 -2.67 9.96 4.89
C THR A 262 -1.22 10.07 4.41
N MET A 263 -0.80 9.15 3.58
CA MET A 263 0.53 9.14 2.97
C MET A 263 0.49 9.80 1.59
N GLY A 264 0.04 11.07 1.54
CA GLY A 264 -0.01 11.84 0.30
C GLY A 264 -1.00 13.01 0.32
N ALA A 265 -1.16 13.68 -0.82
CA ALA A 265 -2.07 14.82 -1.04
C ALA A 265 -1.83 16.00 -0.08
N PHE A 266 -0.58 16.33 0.18
CA PHE A 266 -0.15 17.36 1.13
C PHE A 266 -0.30 18.80 0.62
N ALA A 267 -0.61 18.99 -0.66
CA ALA A 267 -0.97 20.27 -1.24
C ALA A 267 -2.10 20.11 -2.27
N ARG A 268 -2.97 21.11 -2.39
CA ARG A 268 -4.13 21.05 -3.30
C ARG A 268 -3.75 21.11 -4.78
N ASN A 269 -2.65 21.77 -5.10
CA ASN A 269 -2.22 22.06 -6.47
C ASN A 269 -0.90 21.36 -6.83
N ALA A 270 -0.62 20.21 -6.20
CA ALA A 270 0.53 19.38 -6.48
C ALA A 270 0.08 17.94 -6.76
N ALA A 271 0.96 17.13 -7.35
CA ALA A 271 0.71 15.71 -7.46
C ALA A 271 0.49 15.09 -6.08
N PRO A 272 -0.40 14.11 -5.93
CA PRO A 272 -0.72 13.55 -4.62
C PRO A 272 0.50 12.92 -3.91
N ASP A 273 1.49 12.48 -4.66
CA ASP A 273 2.77 11.90 -4.21
C ASP A 273 3.91 12.91 -4.14
N ASP A 274 3.67 14.22 -4.40
CA ASP A 274 4.70 15.26 -4.29
C ASP A 274 5.21 15.37 -2.84
N PRO A 275 6.49 15.04 -2.56
CA PRO A 275 7.02 15.06 -1.21
C PRO A 275 7.40 16.46 -0.68
N ARG A 276 7.52 17.47 -1.55
CA ARG A 276 8.05 18.78 -1.17
C ARG A 276 7.23 19.50 -0.08
N PRO A 277 5.89 19.51 -0.12
CA PRO A 277 5.10 20.10 0.96
C PRO A 277 5.24 19.35 2.28
N LEU A 278 5.45 18.01 2.22
CA LEU A 278 5.70 17.17 3.38
C LEU A 278 7.06 17.50 4.03
N ASP A 279 8.11 17.59 3.23
CA ASP A 279 9.47 17.83 3.73
C ASP A 279 9.56 19.10 4.56
N ALA A 280 8.97 20.19 4.09
CA ALA A 280 8.96 21.47 4.82
C ALA A 280 8.30 21.32 6.20
N VAL A 281 7.18 20.58 6.28
CA VAL A 281 6.48 20.34 7.55
C VAL A 281 7.28 19.41 8.47
N LEU A 282 7.93 18.38 7.93
CA LEU A 282 8.78 17.49 8.72
C LEU A 282 9.99 18.23 9.27
N ASP A 283 10.64 19.10 8.48
CA ASP A 283 11.79 19.88 8.95
C ASP A 283 11.40 20.82 10.11
N GLU A 284 10.23 21.48 10.03
CA GLU A 284 9.71 22.29 11.15
C GLU A 284 9.40 21.43 12.38
N ALA A 285 8.72 20.30 12.20
CA ALA A 285 8.34 19.43 13.30
C ALA A 285 9.56 18.84 14.01
N PHE A 286 10.54 18.31 13.26
CA PHE A 286 11.75 17.72 13.85
C PHE A 286 12.66 18.77 14.49
N ALA A 287 12.70 20.00 13.96
CA ALA A 287 13.39 21.11 14.63
C ALA A 287 12.73 21.42 15.99
N ALA A 288 11.41 21.41 16.07
CA ALA A 288 10.68 21.61 17.31
C ALA A 288 10.83 20.42 18.30
N PHE A 289 11.10 19.20 17.80
CA PHE A 289 11.34 18.00 18.61
C PHE A 289 12.76 17.89 19.11
N ALA A 290 13.65 18.83 18.78
CA ALA A 290 15.02 18.85 19.29
C ALA A 290 15.01 18.77 20.83
N GLY A 291 15.77 17.80 21.39
CA GLY A 291 15.82 17.56 22.84
C GLY A 291 14.55 16.89 23.43
N ALA A 292 13.62 16.42 22.62
CA ALA A 292 12.51 15.58 23.12
C ALA A 292 13.06 14.24 23.62
N LYS A 293 12.45 13.69 24.67
CA LYS A 293 12.81 12.35 25.20
C LYS A 293 12.29 11.23 24.30
N ALA A 294 11.16 11.46 23.65
CA ALA A 294 10.53 10.51 22.75
C ALA A 294 9.68 11.26 21.70
N VAL A 295 9.31 10.55 20.65
CA VAL A 295 8.33 11.00 19.66
C VAL A 295 7.20 9.97 19.54
N VAL A 296 5.97 10.42 19.62
CA VAL A 296 4.77 9.64 19.27
C VAL A 296 4.40 9.98 17.83
N VAL A 297 4.40 8.97 16.96
CA VAL A 297 3.95 9.07 15.57
C VAL A 297 2.60 8.39 15.46
N ASP A 298 1.56 9.15 15.26
CA ASP A 298 0.20 8.66 15.28
C ASP A 298 -0.34 8.48 13.85
N VAL A 299 -0.48 7.24 13.45
CA VAL A 299 -1.10 6.79 12.19
C VAL A 299 -2.38 6.01 12.43
N SER A 300 -2.99 6.16 13.62
CA SER A 300 -4.18 5.40 14.01
C SER A 300 -5.41 5.71 13.15
N ASN A 301 -5.46 6.86 12.49
CA ASN A 301 -6.49 7.21 11.51
C ASN A 301 -5.89 7.44 10.12
N ASN A 302 -4.86 6.66 9.76
CA ASN A 302 -4.21 6.75 8.46
C ASN A 302 -4.83 5.78 7.46
N ARG A 303 -5.33 6.30 6.36
CA ARG A 303 -6.03 5.54 5.32
C ARG A 303 -5.18 5.25 4.09
N GLY A 304 -3.86 5.22 4.27
CA GLY A 304 -2.94 4.88 3.20
C GLY A 304 -2.53 6.06 2.33
N GLY A 305 -2.13 5.75 1.12
CA GLY A 305 -1.58 6.65 0.11
C GLY A 305 -0.39 6.02 -0.63
N TYR A 306 0.77 6.65 -0.61
CA TYR A 306 1.94 6.25 -1.39
C TYR A 306 3.06 5.68 -0.51
N ASP A 307 3.57 4.51 -0.84
CA ASP A 307 4.68 3.84 -0.14
C ASP A 307 5.97 4.65 -0.18
N THR A 308 6.22 5.39 -1.25
CA THR A 308 7.37 6.31 -1.37
C THR A 308 7.32 7.41 -0.31
N ILE A 309 6.12 7.92 0.00
CA ILE A 309 5.89 8.88 1.07
C ILE A 309 6.11 8.22 2.44
N SER A 310 5.57 7.04 2.67
CA SER A 310 5.79 6.25 3.88
C SER A 310 7.29 6.05 4.16
N ARG A 311 8.05 5.67 3.14
CA ARG A 311 9.50 5.48 3.23
C ARG A 311 10.22 6.79 3.52
N ARG A 312 9.82 7.90 2.91
CA ARG A 312 10.40 9.22 3.15
C ARG A 312 10.22 9.69 4.58
N ILE A 313 9.05 9.42 5.18
CA ILE A 313 8.81 9.74 6.60
C ILE A 313 9.64 8.82 7.50
N ALA A 314 9.63 7.51 7.25
CA ALA A 314 10.39 6.54 8.04
C ALA A 314 11.91 6.82 8.02
N ALA A 315 12.43 7.34 6.91
CA ALA A 315 13.84 7.73 6.75
C ALA A 315 14.31 8.81 7.75
N ARG A 316 13.38 9.58 8.35
CA ARG A 316 13.68 10.59 9.38
C ARG A 316 13.93 9.99 10.76
N PHE A 317 13.68 8.68 10.96
CA PHE A 317 13.77 8.02 12.26
C PHE A 317 14.94 7.03 12.38
N THR A 318 15.79 6.93 11.37
CA THR A 318 16.96 6.03 11.38
C THR A 318 18.24 6.74 11.00
N ALA A 319 19.35 6.33 11.62
CA ALA A 319 20.71 6.73 11.26
C ALA A 319 21.43 5.64 10.42
N GLN A 320 20.80 4.48 10.22
CA GLN A 320 21.37 3.33 9.52
C GLN A 320 20.38 2.74 8.53
N PRO A 321 20.83 2.25 7.37
CA PRO A 321 19.98 1.52 6.44
C PRO A 321 19.35 0.28 7.08
N ARG A 322 18.06 0.02 6.82
CA ARG A 322 17.34 -1.16 7.30
C ARG A 322 16.53 -1.79 6.18
N VAL A 323 16.56 -3.13 6.09
CA VAL A 323 15.57 -3.86 5.30
C VAL A 323 14.24 -3.79 6.04
N ALA A 324 13.22 -3.29 5.39
CA ALA A 324 11.89 -3.14 5.98
C ALA A 324 10.99 -4.33 5.66
N TYR A 325 10.84 -4.61 4.37
CA TYR A 325 10.00 -5.71 3.89
C TYR A 325 10.39 -6.12 2.47
N ALA A 326 9.81 -7.20 2.01
CA ALA A 326 9.88 -7.62 0.62
C ALA A 326 8.47 -7.83 0.07
N LYS A 327 8.28 -7.62 -1.23
CA LYS A 327 7.02 -7.87 -1.91
C LYS A 327 7.22 -8.64 -3.21
N VAL A 328 6.20 -9.40 -3.60
CA VAL A 328 6.19 -10.21 -4.81
C VAL A 328 4.76 -10.36 -5.32
N PRO A 329 4.52 -10.25 -6.63
CA PRO A 329 3.18 -10.50 -7.20
C PRO A 329 2.75 -11.96 -6.98
N VAL A 330 1.45 -12.17 -6.81
CA VAL A 330 0.87 -13.52 -6.68
C VAL A 330 1.22 -14.37 -7.89
N GLY A 331 1.67 -15.60 -7.64
CA GLY A 331 2.03 -16.56 -8.68
C GLY A 331 3.30 -16.24 -9.46
N ALA A 332 3.95 -15.12 -9.22
CA ALA A 332 5.18 -14.76 -9.91
C ALA A 332 6.36 -15.64 -9.48
N LYS A 333 7.14 -16.09 -10.46
CA LYS A 333 8.43 -16.73 -10.24
C LYS A 333 9.54 -15.69 -10.44
N GLY A 334 10.44 -15.55 -9.48
CA GLY A 334 11.54 -14.61 -9.58
C GLY A 334 11.92 -13.98 -8.24
N PRO A 335 12.88 -13.05 -8.25
CA PRO A 335 13.30 -12.35 -7.04
C PRO A 335 12.19 -11.46 -6.51
N GLN A 336 12.10 -11.36 -5.18
CA GLN A 336 11.24 -10.42 -4.49
C GLN A 336 11.85 -9.02 -4.59
N GLN A 337 11.01 -7.98 -4.66
CA GLN A 337 11.45 -6.62 -4.48
C GLN A 337 11.65 -6.36 -2.99
N THR A 338 12.89 -6.10 -2.58
CA THR A 338 13.23 -5.75 -1.19
C THR A 338 13.17 -4.23 -1.02
N ILE A 339 12.39 -3.79 -0.05
CA ILE A 339 12.25 -2.39 0.31
C ILE A 339 13.13 -2.10 1.53
N ARG A 340 13.90 -1.02 1.43
CA ARG A 340 14.82 -0.55 2.48
C ARG A 340 14.42 0.84 2.92
N VAL A 341 14.68 1.15 4.19
CA VAL A 341 14.65 2.51 4.72
C VAL A 341 16.09 2.99 4.81
N GLU A 342 16.42 3.99 4.02
CA GLU A 342 17.73 4.66 4.04
C GLU A 342 17.61 5.95 4.88
N PRO A 343 18.66 6.37 5.64
CA PRO A 343 18.66 7.64 6.34
C PRO A 343 18.42 8.83 5.40
N SER A 344 17.55 9.76 5.78
CA SER A 344 17.16 10.87 4.89
C SER A 344 18.24 11.92 4.68
N GLY A 345 19.25 12.00 5.51
CA GLY A 345 20.23 13.10 5.53
C GLY A 345 19.68 14.45 6.01
N ALA A 346 18.37 14.60 6.16
CA ALA A 346 17.72 15.78 6.71
C ALA A 346 17.50 15.65 8.23
N VAL A 347 17.03 16.72 8.88
CA VAL A 347 16.73 16.72 10.31
C VAL A 347 15.73 15.60 10.64
N GLY A 348 16.04 14.78 11.63
CA GLY A 348 15.24 13.63 12.04
C GLY A 348 15.34 13.38 13.54
N PHE A 349 14.77 12.26 14.00
CA PHE A 349 14.79 11.87 15.40
C PHE A 349 15.14 10.37 15.53
N THR A 350 16.23 10.07 16.20
CA THR A 350 16.73 8.69 16.38
C THR A 350 16.60 8.19 17.83
N GLY A 351 15.97 8.97 18.71
CA GLY A 351 15.58 8.55 20.06
C GLY A 351 14.38 7.60 20.03
N PRO A 352 13.80 7.27 21.20
CA PRO A 352 12.64 6.40 21.32
C PRO A 352 11.43 6.91 20.55
N VAL A 353 10.80 6.05 19.74
CA VAL A 353 9.61 6.37 18.92
C VAL A 353 8.50 5.39 19.23
N TYR A 354 7.29 5.90 19.38
CA TYR A 354 6.08 5.11 19.59
C TYR A 354 5.13 5.35 18.41
N VAL A 355 4.91 4.31 17.60
CA VAL A 355 3.98 4.38 16.46
C VAL A 355 2.60 3.90 16.91
N VAL A 356 1.62 4.80 16.85
CA VAL A 356 0.24 4.47 17.26
C VAL A 356 -0.58 4.04 16.05
N THR A 357 -1.18 2.86 16.16
CA THR A 357 -2.00 2.24 15.10
C THR A 357 -3.39 1.85 15.58
N SER A 358 -4.30 1.65 14.65
CA SER A 358 -5.62 1.06 14.89
C SER A 358 -6.06 0.20 13.70
N ASP A 359 -7.27 -0.36 13.75
CA ASP A 359 -7.92 -1.06 12.64
C ASP A 359 -8.27 -0.15 11.45
N ILE A 360 -8.11 1.17 11.58
CA ILE A 360 -8.22 2.14 10.48
C ILE A 360 -6.90 2.27 9.72
N THR A 361 -5.77 1.97 10.37
CA THR A 361 -4.45 2.02 9.73
C THR A 361 -4.38 0.99 8.61
N VAL A 362 -4.28 1.44 7.35
CA VAL A 362 -4.39 0.59 6.16
C VAL A 362 -3.41 1.00 5.07
N SER A 363 -3.07 0.07 4.16
CA SER A 363 -2.30 0.34 2.93
C SER A 363 -0.93 0.96 3.23
N ALA A 364 -0.59 2.10 2.65
CA ALA A 364 0.67 2.82 2.92
C ALA A 364 0.84 3.23 4.40
N GLY A 365 -0.24 3.28 5.21
CA GLY A 365 -0.16 3.41 6.67
C GLY A 365 0.41 2.14 7.33
N GLU A 366 0.10 0.97 6.77
CA GLU A 366 0.63 -0.30 7.24
C GLU A 366 2.07 -0.53 6.77
N THR A 367 2.39 -0.21 5.51
CA THR A 367 3.77 -0.29 5.01
C THR A 367 4.68 0.69 5.76
N PHE A 368 4.19 1.89 6.11
CA PHE A 368 4.88 2.80 7.02
C PHE A 368 5.15 2.15 8.38
N THR A 369 4.11 1.56 8.99
CA THR A 369 4.25 0.86 10.28
C THR A 369 5.27 -0.28 10.19
N LEU A 370 5.25 -1.05 9.10
CA LEU A 370 6.19 -2.14 8.84
C LEU A 370 7.62 -1.63 8.69
N MET A 371 7.83 -0.50 7.99
CA MET A 371 9.11 0.19 7.90
C MET A 371 9.60 0.66 9.27
N MET A 372 8.73 1.26 10.07
CA MET A 372 9.07 1.73 11.40
C MET A 372 9.41 0.57 12.35
N LYS A 373 8.69 -0.55 12.28
CA LYS A 373 9.00 -1.76 13.07
C LYS A 373 10.36 -2.38 12.75
N ALA A 374 10.93 -2.13 11.59
CA ALA A 374 12.29 -2.56 11.25
C ALA A 374 13.38 -1.73 11.95
N LEU A 375 13.04 -0.59 12.56
CA LEU A 375 13.95 0.29 13.28
C LEU A 375 14.02 -0.12 14.76
N SER A 376 15.23 -0.20 15.31
CA SER A 376 15.46 -0.68 16.68
C SER A 376 14.99 0.28 17.79
N ASN A 377 14.70 1.53 17.46
CA ASN A 377 14.23 2.57 18.38
C ASN A 377 12.71 2.75 18.38
N VAL A 378 11.96 1.88 17.67
CA VAL A 378 10.53 2.00 17.48
C VAL A 378 9.76 0.92 18.22
N THR A 379 8.65 1.31 18.84
CA THR A 379 7.67 0.43 19.48
C THR A 379 6.29 0.75 18.93
N GLN A 380 5.56 -0.24 18.40
CA GLN A 380 4.18 -0.08 17.97
C GLN A 380 3.24 -0.15 19.19
N VAL A 381 2.32 0.81 19.28
CA VAL A 381 1.31 0.93 20.34
C VAL A 381 -0.07 1.01 19.70
N GLY A 382 -1.10 0.51 20.35
CA GLY A 382 -2.48 0.67 19.85
C GLY A 382 -3.18 -0.65 19.59
N ALA A 383 -3.78 -0.76 18.42
CA ALA A 383 -4.44 -1.98 17.94
C ALA A 383 -3.79 -2.51 16.66
N THR A 384 -4.10 -3.76 16.33
CA THR A 384 -3.69 -4.39 15.07
C THR A 384 -4.20 -3.57 13.88
N THR A 385 -3.34 -3.39 12.87
CA THR A 385 -3.67 -2.68 11.64
C THR A 385 -4.65 -3.49 10.76
N ARG A 386 -5.19 -2.89 9.70
CA ARG A 386 -6.27 -3.50 8.90
C ARG A 386 -5.91 -4.79 8.18
N GLY A 387 -4.65 -4.94 7.75
CA GLY A 387 -4.17 -6.13 7.06
C GLY A 387 -4.34 -6.07 5.54
N ALA A 388 -4.13 -4.91 4.93
CA ALA A 388 -4.15 -4.73 3.48
C ALA A 388 -2.95 -3.90 3.05
N PHE A 389 -1.85 -4.57 2.75
CA PHE A 389 -0.55 -3.97 2.41
C PHE A 389 -0.36 -3.83 0.91
N SER A 390 -0.90 -4.78 0.14
CA SER A 390 -0.71 -4.85 -1.31
C SER A 390 -1.13 -3.55 -2.00
N ASP A 391 -0.36 -3.13 -3.00
CA ASP A 391 -0.85 -2.10 -3.92
C ASP A 391 -2.19 -2.55 -4.51
N GLN A 392 -3.14 -1.62 -4.66
CA GLN A 392 -4.37 -1.88 -5.38
C GLN A 392 -4.07 -2.05 -6.86
N LEU A 393 -4.54 -3.16 -7.45
CA LEU A 393 -4.48 -3.42 -8.87
C LEU A 393 -5.83 -3.07 -9.51
N PRO A 394 -5.95 -1.92 -10.19
CA PRO A 394 -7.17 -1.60 -10.91
C PRO A 394 -7.32 -2.48 -12.17
N LYS A 395 -8.56 -2.92 -12.41
CA LYS A 395 -9.00 -3.66 -13.59
C LYS A 395 -10.21 -2.95 -14.19
N PRO A 396 -10.00 -1.93 -15.03
CA PRO A 396 -11.08 -1.31 -15.77
C PRO A 396 -11.73 -2.35 -16.67
N LEU A 397 -13.03 -2.56 -16.49
CA LEU A 397 -13.80 -3.57 -17.22
C LEU A 397 -14.24 -3.03 -18.59
N PRO A 398 -14.50 -3.91 -19.58
CA PRO A 398 -14.90 -3.49 -20.95
C PRO A 398 -16.15 -2.63 -21.03
N ASN A 399 -17.04 -2.70 -20.03
CA ASN A 399 -18.26 -1.87 -19.93
C ASN A 399 -18.02 -0.51 -19.24
N GLY A 400 -16.77 -0.15 -18.92
CA GLY A 400 -16.41 1.10 -18.26
C GLY A 400 -16.52 1.09 -16.73
N TRP A 401 -16.88 -0.04 -16.12
CA TRP A 401 -16.79 -0.20 -14.67
C TRP A 401 -15.34 -0.46 -14.24
N THR A 402 -15.05 -0.31 -12.96
CA THR A 402 -13.71 -0.60 -12.41
C THR A 402 -13.82 -1.64 -11.32
N LEU A 403 -13.01 -2.67 -11.43
CA LEU A 403 -12.74 -3.64 -10.40
C LEU A 403 -11.33 -3.37 -9.86
N ALA A 404 -11.12 -3.47 -8.54
CA ALA A 404 -9.79 -3.42 -7.95
C ALA A 404 -9.60 -4.59 -6.99
N LEU A 405 -8.35 -5.04 -6.85
CA LEU A 405 -7.99 -6.12 -5.94
C LEU A 405 -6.53 -6.00 -5.50
N PRO A 406 -6.13 -6.52 -4.32
CA PRO A 406 -4.72 -6.73 -4.01
C PRO A 406 -4.15 -7.81 -4.94
N ALA A 407 -2.88 -7.70 -5.32
CA ALA A 407 -2.23 -8.65 -6.23
C ALA A 407 -0.80 -9.04 -5.79
N GLU A 408 -0.38 -8.64 -4.61
CA GLU A 408 0.98 -8.85 -4.10
C GLU A 408 0.97 -9.46 -2.70
N LEU A 409 2.03 -10.18 -2.39
CA LEU A 409 2.33 -10.70 -1.07
C LEU A 409 3.43 -9.87 -0.42
N TYR A 410 3.16 -9.33 0.75
CA TYR A 410 4.11 -8.55 1.55
C TYR A 410 4.65 -9.40 2.69
N ARG A 411 5.97 -9.39 2.85
CA ARG A 411 6.67 -10.11 3.92
C ARG A 411 7.57 -9.19 4.70
N SER A 412 7.45 -9.23 6.02
CA SER A 412 8.36 -8.51 6.92
C SER A 412 9.82 -8.94 6.72
N ALA A 413 10.76 -8.21 7.33
CA ALA A 413 12.19 -8.52 7.22
C ALA A 413 12.56 -9.94 7.72
N ASP A 414 11.79 -10.51 8.65
CA ASP A 414 11.91 -11.88 9.15
C ASP A 414 11.11 -12.92 8.34
N GLY A 415 10.51 -12.51 7.20
CA GLY A 415 9.84 -13.37 6.25
C GLY A 415 8.39 -13.71 6.56
N GLN A 416 7.76 -13.09 7.57
CA GLN A 416 6.36 -13.33 7.88
C GLN A 416 5.46 -12.61 6.87
N GLU A 417 4.44 -13.30 6.40
CA GLU A 417 3.44 -12.76 5.50
C GLU A 417 2.40 -11.96 6.28
N MET A 418 2.20 -10.70 5.87
CA MET A 418 1.40 -9.72 6.61
C MET A 418 0.01 -9.49 6.01
N GLU A 419 -0.17 -9.78 4.71
CA GLU A 419 -1.43 -9.58 4.02
C GLU A 419 -2.58 -10.31 4.74
N GLY A 420 -3.65 -9.59 5.01
CA GLY A 420 -4.82 -10.09 5.72
C GLY A 420 -4.71 -10.30 7.22
N ARG A 421 -3.53 -10.11 7.80
CA ARG A 421 -3.30 -10.30 9.24
C ARG A 421 -3.12 -8.97 9.98
N GLY A 422 -2.55 -7.98 9.31
CA GLY A 422 -2.16 -6.72 9.93
C GLY A 422 -0.92 -6.86 10.83
N LEU A 423 -0.52 -5.75 11.42
CA LEU A 423 0.59 -5.67 12.36
C LEU A 423 0.05 -5.54 13.77
N ALA A 424 0.28 -6.53 14.60
CA ALA A 424 -0.06 -6.48 16.01
C ALA A 424 0.91 -5.55 16.77
N PRO A 425 0.39 -4.69 17.67
CA PRO A 425 1.22 -3.81 18.49
C PRO A 425 1.95 -4.60 19.58
N GLU A 426 3.14 -4.12 19.97
CA GLU A 426 3.85 -4.59 21.15
C GLU A 426 3.14 -4.16 22.45
N ILE A 427 2.49 -2.98 22.41
CA ILE A 427 1.80 -2.42 23.57
C ILE A 427 0.34 -2.16 23.18
N PRO A 428 -0.62 -2.96 23.67
CA PRO A 428 -2.04 -2.74 23.39
C PRO A 428 -2.53 -1.41 23.99
N LEU A 429 -3.29 -0.65 23.19
CA LEU A 429 -3.98 0.57 23.61
C LEU A 429 -5.30 0.70 22.82
N VAL A 430 -6.40 0.94 23.52
CA VAL A 430 -7.67 1.27 22.89
C VAL A 430 -7.64 2.72 22.45
N VAL A 431 -7.38 2.96 21.17
CA VAL A 431 -7.22 4.32 20.61
C VAL A 431 -8.57 4.99 20.37
N PHE A 432 -9.57 4.19 19.93
CA PHE A 432 -10.93 4.64 19.68
C PHE A 432 -11.91 3.85 20.56
N PRO A 433 -12.10 4.25 21.85
CA PRO A 433 -12.99 3.56 22.76
C PRO A 433 -14.45 3.68 22.30
N GLU A 434 -15.20 2.57 22.35
CA GLU A 434 -16.61 2.55 21.90
C GLU A 434 -17.50 3.52 22.67
N ALA A 435 -17.22 3.73 23.95
CA ALA A 435 -17.99 4.64 24.80
C ALA A 435 -17.75 6.13 24.45
N ASP A 436 -16.67 6.43 23.71
CA ASP A 436 -16.29 7.80 23.36
C ASP A 436 -15.49 7.82 22.06
N LEU A 437 -16.17 7.65 20.94
CA LEU A 437 -15.56 7.68 19.61
C LEU A 437 -15.04 9.07 19.21
N SER A 438 -15.60 10.14 19.80
CA SER A 438 -15.30 11.52 19.41
C SER A 438 -14.05 12.08 20.07
N GLU A 439 -13.92 11.94 21.39
CA GLU A 439 -12.88 12.57 22.19
C GLU A 439 -11.89 11.57 22.79
N GLY A 440 -12.26 10.30 22.85
CA GLY A 440 -11.46 9.23 23.47
C GLY A 440 -10.06 9.07 22.90
N HIS A 441 -9.87 9.39 21.62
CA HIS A 441 -8.56 9.36 20.99
C HIS A 441 -7.56 10.33 21.67
N ALA A 442 -7.89 11.60 21.79
CA ALA A 442 -7.00 12.60 22.38
C ALA A 442 -6.61 12.23 23.82
N LYS A 443 -7.55 11.69 24.59
CA LYS A 443 -7.32 11.19 25.95
C LYS A 443 -6.39 9.98 25.94
N ALA A 444 -6.62 9.00 25.09
CA ALA A 444 -5.78 7.81 24.99
C ALA A 444 -4.31 8.16 24.67
N ILE A 445 -4.10 9.13 23.76
CA ILE A 445 -2.76 9.62 23.43
C ILE A 445 -2.13 10.41 24.60
N ALA A 446 -2.90 11.25 25.28
CA ALA A 446 -2.41 11.98 26.45
C ALA A 446 -1.97 11.02 27.58
N ASP A 447 -2.75 9.97 27.84
CA ASP A 447 -2.43 8.94 28.83
C ASP A 447 -1.17 8.15 28.39
N LEU A 448 -1.01 7.84 27.11
CA LEU A 448 0.20 7.23 26.57
C LEU A 448 1.44 8.11 26.79
N ILE A 449 1.35 9.40 26.45
CA ILE A 449 2.44 10.36 26.63
C ILE A 449 2.84 10.47 28.09
N THR A 450 1.86 10.51 29.00
CA THR A 450 2.11 10.52 30.45
C THR A 450 2.92 9.30 30.89
N LYS A 451 2.50 8.10 30.47
CA LYS A 451 3.22 6.84 30.76
C LYS A 451 4.63 6.80 30.19
N ILE A 452 4.83 7.35 28.97
CA ILE A 452 6.16 7.48 28.35
C ILE A 452 7.07 8.37 29.21
N ARG A 453 6.57 9.51 29.67
CA ARG A 453 7.32 10.45 30.51
C ARG A 453 7.71 9.86 31.86
N GLU A 454 6.84 9.06 32.45
CA GLU A 454 7.08 8.35 33.71
C GLU A 454 8.00 7.13 33.57
N GLY A 455 8.39 6.77 32.33
CA GLY A 455 9.18 5.55 32.07
C GLY A 455 8.38 4.25 32.29
N ALA A 456 7.05 4.36 32.38
CA ALA A 456 6.15 3.21 32.57
C ALA A 456 5.90 2.42 31.28
N VAL A 457 6.32 2.96 30.13
CA VAL A 457 6.28 2.30 28.83
C VAL A 457 7.71 1.99 28.41
N GLY A 458 8.11 0.72 28.50
CA GLY A 458 9.42 0.27 28.03
C GLY A 458 9.54 0.36 26.52
N THR A 459 10.73 0.72 26.02
CA THR A 459 11.08 0.45 24.61
C THR A 459 11.30 -1.05 24.46
N ALA A 460 10.70 -1.67 23.44
CA ALA A 460 11.03 -3.06 23.12
C ALA A 460 12.55 -3.14 22.83
N ALA A 461 13.29 -3.81 23.69
CA ALA A 461 14.69 -4.14 23.41
C ALA A 461 14.68 -5.20 22.29
N ARG A 462 15.15 -4.86 21.10
CA ARG A 462 15.33 -5.77 19.97
C ARG A 462 16.80 -6.00 19.68
#